data_edee824600cd60af9a6e9a361df3060f
#
_entry.id   edee824600cd60af9a6e9a361df3060f
#
_cell.length_a   1.000
_cell.length_b   1.000
_cell.length_c   1.000
_cell.angle_alpha   90.00
_cell.angle_beta   90.00
_cell.angle_gamma   90.00
#
_symmetry.space_group_name_H-M   'P 1'
#
loop_
_entity.id
_entity.type
_entity.pdbx_description
1 polymer ?
#
loop_
_entity_poly.entity_id
_entity_poly.type
_entity_poly.pdbx_seq_one_letter_code
_entity_poly.pdbx_strand_id
1 'polypeptide(L)'
;MKLFTLVALLMFLFVLNLYIMKESSTSIKALLPVLFGFFIMGFCDVVGIATSYVKADFGLSETIAGFLPSMVFLWFLLLAVPAAIFMNRIGRKKMVLVSMLVTIVGMIIPFIDYNLYTCLIAFALLGIGNTILQVSLNPLLTNVVKGNVLASSLTAGQVLKAVSSFCGPFIAAFAATVLGNWQYLFPIFTLLTLISMGWLMLVHIREESPEQSTSSWGATFGLLKDRTILLLFLGIVFVVGVDVGINTVAPKLLIERCGFDVTGAGVGSSVYFAFRTIGAFVGTFLLARVSGSKYFRVNILVAIAAMIV
;
A
#
# COMPACT_ATOMS: atom_id res chain seq x y z
N MET A 1 3.59 22.87 8.49
CA MET A 1 4.95 23.18 8.04
C MET A 1 6.02 22.23 8.59
N LYS A 2 6.16 22.03 9.91
CA LYS A 2 7.19 21.11 10.50
C LYS A 2 7.07 19.63 10.04
N LEU A 3 5.86 19.14 9.81
CA LEU A 3 5.61 17.76 9.38
C LEU A 3 6.02 17.50 7.92
N PHE A 4 5.80 18.50 7.05
CA PHE A 4 6.25 18.46 5.65
C PHE A 4 7.79 18.47 5.56
N THR A 5 8.44 19.19 6.45
CA THR A 5 9.92 19.20 6.57
C THR A 5 10.45 17.85 7.04
N LEU A 6 9.73 17.16 7.95
CA LEU A 6 10.09 15.81 8.40
C LEU A 6 9.96 14.77 7.27
N VAL A 7 8.88 14.84 6.49
CA VAL A 7 8.68 13.94 5.33
C VAL A 7 9.73 14.23 4.25
N ALA A 8 10.03 15.49 3.97
CA ALA A 8 11.10 15.88 3.04
C ALA A 8 12.48 15.41 3.53
N LEU A 9 12.76 15.50 4.83
CA LEU A 9 13.99 15.01 5.44
C LEU A 9 14.08 13.47 5.34
N LEU A 10 12.97 12.76 5.58
CA LEU A 10 12.90 11.30 5.43
C LEU A 10 13.10 10.88 3.97
N MET A 11 12.50 11.60 3.02
CA MET A 11 12.74 11.39 1.59
C MET A 11 14.18 11.69 1.20
N PHE A 12 14.79 12.75 1.74
CA PHE A 12 16.20 13.07 1.50
C PHE A 12 17.14 12.00 2.07
N LEU A 13 16.92 11.54 3.29
CA LEU A 13 17.69 10.45 3.90
C LEU A 13 17.47 9.12 3.15
N PHE A 14 16.28 8.92 2.60
CA PHE A 14 15.98 7.78 1.74
C PHE A 14 16.76 7.84 0.42
N VAL A 15 16.80 9.00 -0.25
CA VAL A 15 17.60 9.23 -1.45
C VAL A 15 19.10 9.09 -1.16
N LEU A 16 19.55 9.56 0.00
CA LEU A 16 20.94 9.40 0.45
C LEU A 16 21.29 7.92 0.68
N ASN A 17 20.35 7.13 1.22
CA ASN A 17 20.53 5.69 1.40
C ASN A 17 20.57 4.95 0.05
N LEU A 18 19.74 5.36 -0.92
CA LEU A 18 19.82 4.89 -2.31
C LEU A 18 21.16 5.24 -2.97
N TYR A 19 21.74 6.39 -2.63
CA TYR A 19 23.05 6.81 -3.12
C TYR A 19 24.18 5.94 -2.54
N ILE A 20 24.10 5.55 -1.27
CA ILE A 20 25.03 4.63 -0.62
C ILE A 20 24.92 3.21 -1.22
N MET A 21 23.72 2.79 -1.66
CA MET A 21 23.49 1.53 -2.37
C MET A 21 24.06 1.50 -3.81
N LYS A 22 24.60 2.61 -4.31
CA LYS A 22 25.20 2.75 -5.66
C LYS A 22 26.43 1.88 -5.90
N GLU A 23 27.06 1.34 -4.87
CA GLU A 23 28.22 0.45 -5.00
C GLU A 23 27.88 -1.01 -5.41
N SER A 24 26.58 -1.38 -5.44
CA SER A 24 26.17 -2.68 -5.96
C SER A 24 25.72 -2.54 -7.42
N SER A 25 25.92 -3.56 -8.24
CA SER A 25 25.61 -3.65 -9.67
C SER A 25 24.13 -3.42 -10.05
N THR A 26 23.37 -2.77 -9.19
CA THR A 26 21.92 -2.50 -9.34
C THR A 26 21.70 -1.33 -10.28
N SER A 27 20.91 -1.53 -11.32
CA SER A 27 20.52 -0.45 -12.22
C SER A 27 19.53 0.50 -11.52
N ILE A 28 20.01 1.64 -11.02
CA ILE A 28 19.16 2.69 -10.40
C ILE A 28 18.02 3.10 -11.35
N LYS A 29 18.27 3.11 -12.65
CA LYS A 29 17.25 3.42 -13.68
C LYS A 29 16.06 2.48 -13.64
N ALA A 30 16.29 1.20 -13.30
CA ALA A 30 15.22 0.21 -13.17
C ALA A 30 14.63 0.19 -11.75
N LEU A 31 15.42 0.51 -10.73
CA LEU A 31 14.99 0.49 -9.34
C LEU A 31 13.95 1.59 -9.03
N LEU A 32 14.19 2.82 -9.47
CA LEU A 32 13.33 3.97 -9.14
C LEU A 32 11.87 3.80 -9.58
N PRO A 33 11.53 3.41 -10.83
CA PRO A 33 10.14 3.21 -11.22
C PRO A 33 9.47 2.04 -10.48
N VAL A 34 10.22 1.00 -10.12
CA VAL A 34 9.69 -0.10 -9.28
C VAL A 34 9.40 0.40 -7.87
N LEU A 35 10.29 1.17 -7.27
CA LEU A 35 10.07 1.80 -5.97
C LEU A 35 8.91 2.80 -5.99
N PHE A 36 8.73 3.54 -7.09
CA PHE A 36 7.58 4.42 -7.24
C PHE A 36 6.25 3.63 -7.34
N GLY A 37 6.29 2.41 -7.84
CA GLY A 37 5.16 1.47 -7.76
C GLY A 37 4.71 1.19 -6.30
N PHE A 38 5.64 1.11 -5.33
CA PHE A 38 5.28 0.99 -3.91
C PHE A 38 4.59 2.26 -3.38
N PHE A 39 4.95 3.44 -3.89
CA PHE A 39 4.22 4.66 -3.56
C PHE A 39 2.76 4.57 -4.04
N ILE A 40 2.52 4.12 -5.28
CA ILE A 40 1.16 3.90 -5.80
C ILE A 40 0.39 2.86 -4.97
N MET A 41 1.07 1.82 -4.49
CA MET A 41 0.47 0.80 -3.63
C MET A 41 -0.12 1.38 -2.33
N GLY A 42 0.41 2.49 -1.83
CA GLY A 42 -0.09 3.18 -0.64
C GLY A 42 -1.43 3.89 -0.84
N PHE A 43 -1.88 4.13 -2.07
CA PHE A 43 -3.17 4.77 -2.35
C PHE A 43 -4.37 3.98 -1.83
N CYS A 44 -4.22 2.67 -1.68
CA CYS A 44 -5.26 1.82 -1.09
C CYS A 44 -5.63 2.26 0.34
N ASP A 45 -4.67 2.78 1.10
CA ASP A 45 -4.86 3.12 2.50
C ASP A 45 -5.71 4.41 2.68
N VAL A 46 -5.94 5.18 1.60
CA VAL A 46 -6.87 6.34 1.58
C VAL A 46 -8.33 5.91 1.77
N VAL A 47 -8.65 4.63 1.56
CA VAL A 47 -10.01 4.13 1.72
C VAL A 47 -10.64 4.52 3.07
N GLY A 48 -9.86 4.60 4.15
CA GLY A 48 -10.37 4.97 5.47
C GLY A 48 -11.00 6.36 5.48
N ILE A 49 -10.25 7.39 5.04
CA ILE A 49 -10.78 8.76 4.98
C ILE A 49 -11.79 8.96 3.85
N ALA A 50 -11.59 8.32 2.70
CA ALA A 50 -12.53 8.37 1.58
C ALA A 50 -13.90 7.80 1.95
N THR A 51 -13.95 6.74 2.76
CA THR A 51 -15.19 6.19 3.32
C THR A 51 -15.94 7.23 4.14
N SER A 52 -15.25 8.03 4.95
CA SER A 52 -15.87 9.09 5.76
C SER A 52 -16.50 10.19 4.89
N TYR A 53 -15.85 10.59 3.81
CA TYR A 53 -16.40 11.55 2.86
C TYR A 53 -17.62 10.98 2.13
N VAL A 54 -17.53 9.77 1.57
CA VAL A 54 -18.66 9.13 0.88
C VAL A 54 -19.84 8.92 1.81
N LYS A 55 -19.57 8.53 3.07
CA LYS A 55 -20.62 8.40 4.09
C LYS A 55 -21.34 9.73 4.35
N ALA A 56 -20.58 10.83 4.47
CA ALA A 56 -21.15 12.16 4.69
C ALA A 56 -21.95 12.64 3.49
N ASP A 57 -21.42 12.48 2.27
CA ASP A 57 -22.06 12.95 1.03
C ASP A 57 -23.38 12.25 0.74
N PHE A 58 -23.48 10.95 1.01
CA PHE A 58 -24.68 10.14 0.74
C PHE A 58 -25.55 9.86 1.97
N GLY A 59 -25.18 10.39 3.15
CA GLY A 59 -25.93 10.15 4.39
C GLY A 59 -26.03 8.67 4.77
N LEU A 60 -24.95 7.89 4.56
CA LEU A 60 -24.98 6.44 4.72
C LEU A 60 -24.97 6.03 6.19
N SER A 61 -25.69 4.92 6.48
CA SER A 61 -25.53 4.24 7.76
C SER A 61 -24.13 3.63 7.91
N GLU A 62 -23.71 3.37 9.16
CA GLU A 62 -22.42 2.73 9.47
C GLU A 62 -22.23 1.39 8.74
N THR A 63 -23.31 0.61 8.69
CA THR A 63 -23.30 -0.69 8.01
C THR A 63 -23.03 -0.55 6.51
N ILE A 64 -23.70 0.39 5.84
CA ILE A 64 -23.53 0.61 4.39
C ILE A 64 -22.14 1.21 4.12
N ALA A 65 -21.70 2.19 4.92
CA ALA A 65 -20.37 2.77 4.78
C ALA A 65 -19.24 1.71 4.95
N GLY A 66 -19.43 0.74 5.82
CA GLY A 66 -18.49 -0.36 6.03
C GLY A 66 -18.32 -1.28 4.82
N PHE A 67 -19.25 -1.30 3.86
CA PHE A 67 -19.05 -2.03 2.60
C PHE A 67 -17.95 -1.40 1.72
N LEU A 68 -17.70 -0.10 1.81
CA LEU A 68 -16.67 0.57 1.00
C LEU A 68 -15.26 -0.01 1.25
N PRO A 69 -14.73 -0.03 2.48
CA PRO A 69 -13.45 -0.69 2.74
C PRO A 69 -13.52 -2.21 2.49
N SER A 70 -14.67 -2.84 2.73
CA SER A 70 -14.84 -4.27 2.43
C SER A 70 -14.70 -4.56 0.93
N MET A 71 -15.21 -3.69 0.05
CA MET A 71 -15.02 -3.79 -1.40
C MET A 71 -13.54 -3.73 -1.79
N VAL A 72 -12.71 -2.99 -1.07
CA VAL A 72 -11.27 -2.96 -1.33
C VAL A 72 -10.60 -4.24 -0.86
N PHE A 73 -10.82 -4.65 0.40
CA PHE A 73 -10.04 -5.71 1.02
C PHE A 73 -10.49 -7.12 0.68
N LEU A 74 -11.75 -7.31 0.25
CA LEU A 74 -12.26 -8.61 -0.22
C LEU A 74 -11.41 -9.21 -1.35
N TRP A 75 -10.92 -8.37 -2.25
CA TRP A 75 -10.14 -8.83 -3.39
C TRP A 75 -8.76 -9.35 -3.02
N PHE A 76 -8.20 -8.94 -1.88
CA PHE A 76 -6.96 -9.55 -1.38
C PHE A 76 -7.16 -11.05 -1.07
N LEU A 77 -8.33 -11.40 -0.53
CA LEU A 77 -8.68 -12.80 -0.28
C LEU A 77 -8.92 -13.56 -1.59
N LEU A 78 -9.67 -12.97 -2.52
CA LEU A 78 -10.15 -13.67 -3.71
C LEU A 78 -9.09 -13.75 -4.82
N LEU A 79 -8.29 -12.69 -5.01
CA LEU A 79 -7.41 -12.55 -6.17
C LEU A 79 -5.92 -12.77 -5.88
N ALA A 80 -5.46 -12.87 -4.63
CA ALA A 80 -4.03 -13.01 -4.36
C ALA A 80 -3.44 -14.27 -5.02
N VAL A 81 -4.11 -15.41 -4.91
CA VAL A 81 -3.66 -16.67 -5.52
C VAL A 81 -3.81 -16.65 -7.05
N PRO A 82 -4.97 -16.29 -7.64
CA PRO A 82 -5.08 -16.11 -9.09
C PRO A 82 -4.04 -15.17 -9.67
N ALA A 83 -3.84 -14.00 -9.04
CA ALA A 83 -2.87 -13.01 -9.50
C ALA A 83 -1.44 -13.57 -9.53
N ALA A 84 -1.05 -14.37 -8.52
CA ALA A 84 0.25 -15.03 -8.49
C ALA A 84 0.41 -16.04 -9.63
N ILE A 85 -0.63 -16.84 -9.91
CA ILE A 85 -0.63 -17.81 -11.02
C ILE A 85 -0.53 -17.09 -12.36
N PHE A 86 -1.32 -16.02 -12.56
CA PHE A 86 -1.26 -15.23 -13.80
C PHE A 86 0.07 -14.51 -13.95
N MET A 87 0.64 -13.96 -12.88
CA MET A 87 1.94 -13.32 -12.87
C MET A 87 3.03 -14.26 -13.41
N ASN A 88 3.01 -15.52 -12.99
CA ASN A 88 3.97 -16.53 -13.47
C ASN A 88 3.82 -16.85 -14.96
N ARG A 89 2.62 -16.62 -15.56
CA ARG A 89 2.36 -16.86 -16.99
C ARG A 89 2.70 -15.68 -17.89
N ILE A 90 2.32 -14.46 -17.48
CA ILE A 90 2.44 -13.26 -18.33
C ILE A 90 3.65 -12.39 -18.00
N GLY A 91 4.32 -12.66 -16.86
CA GLY A 91 5.47 -11.90 -16.37
C GLY A 91 5.12 -10.86 -15.32
N ARG A 92 6.10 -10.56 -14.46
CA ARG A 92 5.94 -9.68 -13.28
C ARG A 92 5.66 -8.23 -13.67
N LYS A 93 6.46 -7.68 -14.61
CA LYS A 93 6.30 -6.30 -15.09
C LYS A 93 4.94 -6.07 -15.75
N LYS A 94 4.52 -6.99 -16.63
CA LYS A 94 3.22 -6.88 -17.30
C LYS A 94 2.09 -6.92 -16.28
N MET A 95 2.20 -7.77 -15.27
CA MET A 95 1.19 -7.86 -14.21
C MET A 95 1.09 -6.56 -13.38
N VAL A 96 2.24 -5.91 -13.06
CA VAL A 96 2.26 -4.59 -12.44
C VAL A 96 1.60 -3.53 -13.32
N LEU A 97 1.86 -3.53 -14.63
CA LEU A 97 1.21 -2.59 -15.56
C LEU A 97 -0.31 -2.80 -15.64
N VAL A 98 -0.77 -4.05 -15.67
CA VAL A 98 -2.21 -4.39 -15.61
C VAL A 98 -2.83 -3.88 -14.32
N SER A 99 -2.16 -4.05 -13.18
CA SER A 99 -2.67 -3.55 -11.89
C SER A 99 -2.85 -2.03 -11.88
N MET A 100 -1.85 -1.30 -12.44
CA MET A 100 -1.92 0.16 -12.54
C MET A 100 -3.06 0.61 -13.48
N LEU A 101 -3.26 -0.10 -14.59
CA LEU A 101 -4.37 0.19 -15.51
C LEU A 101 -5.73 -0.01 -14.82
N VAL A 102 -5.91 -1.10 -14.09
CA VAL A 102 -7.14 -1.36 -13.32
C VAL A 102 -7.38 -0.26 -12.28
N THR A 103 -6.32 0.17 -11.58
CA THR A 103 -6.40 1.26 -10.60
C THR A 103 -6.79 2.58 -11.26
N ILE A 104 -6.22 2.92 -12.43
CA ILE A 104 -6.56 4.13 -13.20
C ILE A 104 -8.03 4.12 -13.58
N VAL A 105 -8.53 3.00 -14.14
CA VAL A 105 -9.94 2.86 -14.50
C VAL A 105 -10.83 3.01 -13.27
N GLY A 106 -10.47 2.36 -12.15
CA GLY A 106 -11.23 2.48 -10.90
C GLY A 106 -11.30 3.91 -10.37
N MET A 107 -10.17 4.63 -10.40
CA MET A 107 -10.12 6.00 -9.87
C MET A 107 -10.84 7.02 -10.74
N ILE A 108 -10.93 6.82 -12.06
CA ILE A 108 -11.57 7.79 -12.93
C ILE A 108 -13.11 7.71 -12.92
N ILE A 109 -13.67 6.55 -12.60
CA ILE A 109 -15.14 6.31 -12.64
C ILE A 109 -15.91 7.29 -11.74
N PRO A 110 -15.59 7.46 -10.44
CA PRO A 110 -16.35 8.40 -9.59
C PRO A 110 -16.14 9.87 -9.96
N PHE A 111 -15.09 10.19 -10.69
CA PHE A 111 -14.88 11.55 -11.18
C PHE A 111 -15.78 11.89 -12.38
N ILE A 112 -16.14 10.88 -13.21
CA ILE A 112 -17.05 11.07 -14.34
C ILE A 112 -18.51 11.10 -13.87
N ASP A 113 -18.88 10.16 -13.00
CA ASP A 113 -20.23 10.05 -12.46
C ASP A 113 -20.14 9.68 -10.97
N TYR A 114 -20.53 10.62 -10.10
CA TYR A 114 -20.40 10.48 -8.65
C TYR A 114 -21.71 10.03 -8.03
N ASN A 115 -21.78 8.73 -7.78
CA ASN A 115 -22.89 8.11 -7.04
C ASN A 115 -22.36 6.92 -6.20
N LEU A 116 -23.19 6.38 -5.32
CA LEU A 116 -22.79 5.30 -4.43
C LEU A 116 -22.30 4.04 -5.19
N TYR A 117 -22.95 3.70 -6.32
CA TYR A 117 -22.57 2.50 -7.09
C TYR A 117 -21.21 2.69 -7.77
N THR A 118 -20.95 3.87 -8.32
CA THR A 118 -19.66 4.19 -8.93
C THR A 118 -18.53 4.23 -7.90
N CYS A 119 -18.81 4.70 -6.68
CA CYS A 119 -17.86 4.62 -5.56
C CYS A 119 -17.56 3.16 -5.17
N LEU A 120 -18.59 2.31 -5.05
CA LEU A 120 -18.39 0.88 -4.75
C LEU A 120 -17.57 0.18 -5.83
N ILE A 121 -17.85 0.44 -7.11
CA ILE A 121 -17.08 -0.10 -8.23
C ILE A 121 -15.64 0.42 -8.19
N ALA A 122 -15.44 1.70 -7.93
CA ALA A 122 -14.10 2.30 -7.82
C ALA A 122 -13.27 1.64 -6.72
N PHE A 123 -13.84 1.46 -5.54
CA PHE A 123 -13.16 0.80 -4.42
C PHE A 123 -12.92 -0.68 -4.70
N ALA A 124 -13.83 -1.37 -5.38
CA ALA A 124 -13.60 -2.73 -5.85
C ALA A 124 -12.41 -2.81 -6.82
N LEU A 125 -12.37 -1.92 -7.83
CA LEU A 125 -11.29 -1.87 -8.80
C LEU A 125 -9.96 -1.44 -8.16
N LEU A 126 -9.98 -0.51 -7.19
CA LEU A 126 -8.82 -0.17 -6.38
C LEU A 126 -8.29 -1.39 -5.63
N GLY A 127 -9.16 -2.18 -5.02
CA GLY A 127 -8.81 -3.42 -4.33
C GLY A 127 -8.23 -4.47 -5.27
N ILE A 128 -8.85 -4.68 -6.43
CA ILE A 128 -8.35 -5.58 -7.49
C ILE A 128 -6.96 -5.14 -7.94
N GLY A 129 -6.80 -3.88 -8.33
CA GLY A 129 -5.55 -3.30 -8.78
C GLY A 129 -4.46 -3.44 -7.71
N ASN A 130 -4.75 -3.08 -6.46
CA ASN A 130 -3.79 -3.15 -5.38
C ASN A 130 -3.39 -4.58 -5.01
N THR A 131 -4.33 -5.53 -5.04
CA THR A 131 -4.01 -6.96 -4.82
C THR A 131 -3.02 -7.45 -5.88
N ILE A 132 -3.30 -7.19 -7.15
CA ILE A 132 -2.41 -7.57 -8.25
C ILE A 132 -1.05 -6.88 -8.08
N LEU A 133 -1.03 -5.60 -7.73
CA LEU A 133 0.18 -4.82 -7.52
C LEU A 133 1.04 -5.39 -6.38
N GLN A 134 0.46 -5.70 -5.23
CA GLN A 134 1.19 -6.27 -4.09
C GLN A 134 1.79 -7.64 -4.40
N VAL A 135 1.06 -8.49 -5.11
CA VAL A 135 1.51 -9.83 -5.48
C VAL A 135 2.67 -9.77 -6.48
N SER A 136 2.67 -8.77 -7.40
CA SER A 136 3.63 -8.72 -8.51
C SER A 136 4.82 -7.79 -8.28
N LEU A 137 4.66 -6.72 -7.50
CA LEU A 137 5.69 -5.69 -7.33
C LEU A 137 6.88 -6.17 -6.48
N ASN A 138 6.63 -6.92 -5.39
CA ASN A 138 7.69 -7.51 -4.59
C ASN A 138 8.57 -8.47 -5.42
N PRO A 139 8.01 -9.45 -6.17
CA PRO A 139 8.79 -10.27 -7.08
C PRO A 139 9.45 -9.49 -8.22
N LEU A 140 8.83 -8.41 -8.74
CA LEU A 140 9.47 -7.57 -9.75
C LEU A 140 10.73 -6.91 -9.21
N LEU A 141 10.72 -6.46 -7.94
CA LEU A 141 11.90 -5.88 -7.30
C LEU A 141 13.07 -6.88 -7.24
N THR A 142 12.82 -8.18 -7.06
CA THR A 142 13.88 -9.21 -7.06
C THR A 142 14.56 -9.39 -8.43
N ASN A 143 13.92 -8.98 -9.51
CA ASN A 143 14.54 -8.95 -10.85
C ASN A 143 15.51 -7.77 -11.02
N VAL A 144 15.32 -6.69 -10.25
CA VAL A 144 16.13 -5.47 -10.33
C VAL A 144 17.26 -5.48 -9.32
N VAL A 145 17.01 -6.05 -8.13
CA VAL A 145 17.95 -6.05 -6.99
C VAL A 145 18.23 -7.49 -6.57
N LYS A 146 19.51 -7.84 -6.40
CA LYS A 146 19.95 -9.18 -5.96
C LYS A 146 20.86 -9.09 -4.74
N GLY A 147 20.99 -10.20 -4.03
CA GLY A 147 21.95 -10.34 -2.92
C GLY A 147 21.56 -9.59 -1.65
N ASN A 148 22.57 -9.13 -0.91
CA ASN A 148 22.40 -8.58 0.45
C ASN A 148 21.58 -7.29 0.52
N VAL A 149 21.43 -6.56 -0.60
CA VAL A 149 20.64 -5.30 -0.68
C VAL A 149 19.17 -5.52 -0.97
N LEU A 150 18.74 -6.76 -1.27
CA LEU A 150 17.35 -7.07 -1.57
C LEU A 150 16.42 -6.77 -0.39
N ALA A 151 16.78 -7.23 0.81
CA ALA A 151 15.95 -7.01 2.01
C ALA A 151 15.80 -5.52 2.33
N SER A 152 16.87 -4.73 2.24
CA SER A 152 16.80 -3.28 2.45
C SER A 152 15.98 -2.58 1.35
N SER A 153 16.05 -3.03 0.10
CA SER A 153 15.25 -2.49 -1.00
C SER A 153 13.76 -2.80 -0.85
N LEU A 154 13.40 -3.99 -0.40
CA LEU A 154 12.02 -4.35 -0.06
C LEU A 154 11.49 -3.47 1.08
N THR A 155 12.28 -3.26 2.14
CA THR A 155 11.91 -2.40 3.25
C THR A 155 11.79 -0.94 2.80
N ALA A 156 12.69 -0.47 1.94
CA ALA A 156 12.62 0.84 1.31
C ALA A 156 11.31 1.04 0.52
N GLY A 157 10.86 0.02 -0.20
CA GLY A 157 9.55 0.01 -0.85
C GLY A 157 8.40 0.18 0.15
N GLN A 158 8.45 -0.53 1.29
CA GLN A 158 7.43 -0.38 2.33
C GLN A 158 7.44 1.01 2.99
N VAL A 159 8.62 1.64 3.12
CA VAL A 159 8.71 3.05 3.57
C VAL A 159 8.01 3.98 2.59
N LEU A 160 8.22 3.81 1.27
CA LEU A 160 7.53 4.61 0.25
C LEU A 160 6.01 4.40 0.26
N LYS A 161 5.56 3.16 0.44
CA LYS A 161 4.15 2.86 0.65
C LYS A 161 3.61 3.63 1.86
N ALA A 162 4.29 3.58 3.00
CA ALA A 162 3.86 4.25 4.22
C ALA A 162 3.84 5.78 4.07
N VAL A 163 4.82 6.36 3.35
CA VAL A 163 4.82 7.79 3.01
C VAL A 163 3.60 8.17 2.17
N SER A 164 3.26 7.36 1.17
CA SER A 164 2.07 7.57 0.34
C SER A 164 0.79 7.51 1.17
N SER A 165 0.66 6.51 2.03
CA SER A 165 -0.48 6.34 2.94
C SER A 165 -0.62 7.53 3.90
N PHE A 166 0.51 8.05 4.42
CA PHE A 166 0.56 9.26 5.22
C PHE A 166 0.08 10.51 4.45
N CYS A 167 0.48 10.65 3.18
CA CYS A 167 0.10 11.79 2.35
C CYS A 167 -1.39 11.75 1.94
N GLY A 168 -2.01 10.58 1.89
CA GLY A 168 -3.37 10.39 1.39
C GLY A 168 -4.42 11.29 2.04
N PRO A 169 -4.59 11.30 3.38
CA PRO A 169 -5.53 12.19 4.04
C PRO A 169 -5.24 13.68 3.81
N PHE A 170 -3.97 14.08 3.68
CA PHE A 170 -3.62 15.47 3.37
C PHE A 170 -4.00 15.86 1.94
N ILE A 171 -3.84 14.93 0.98
CA ILE A 171 -4.28 15.15 -0.41
C ILE A 171 -5.81 15.28 -0.44
N ALA A 172 -6.54 14.45 0.30
CA ALA A 172 -7.98 14.54 0.43
C ALA A 172 -8.42 15.88 1.05
N ALA A 173 -7.78 16.30 2.15
CA ALA A 173 -8.04 17.58 2.80
C ALA A 173 -7.69 18.77 1.88
N PHE A 174 -6.58 18.74 1.17
CA PHE A 174 -6.21 19.74 0.17
C PHE A 174 -7.25 19.84 -0.95
N ALA A 175 -7.69 18.69 -1.47
CA ALA A 175 -8.74 18.65 -2.49
C ALA A 175 -10.04 19.24 -1.97
N ALA A 176 -10.45 18.93 -0.74
CA ALA A 176 -11.66 19.46 -0.13
C ALA A 176 -11.58 20.97 0.14
N THR A 177 -10.47 21.48 0.70
CA THR A 177 -10.36 22.84 1.18
C THR A 177 -9.87 23.84 0.13
N VAL A 178 -8.91 23.46 -0.71
CA VAL A 178 -8.27 24.35 -1.70
C VAL A 178 -8.92 24.23 -3.07
N LEU A 179 -9.23 22.98 -3.49
CA LEU A 179 -9.89 22.76 -4.78
C LEU A 179 -11.43 22.78 -4.67
N GLY A 180 -11.94 22.90 -3.44
CA GLY A 180 -13.39 23.00 -3.18
C GLY A 180 -14.19 21.70 -3.27
N ASN A 181 -13.57 20.59 -3.64
CA ASN A 181 -14.21 19.28 -3.70
C ASN A 181 -13.19 18.15 -3.45
N TRP A 182 -13.43 17.32 -2.45
CA TRP A 182 -12.58 16.19 -2.12
C TRP A 182 -12.47 15.15 -3.26
N GLN A 183 -13.45 15.08 -4.16
CA GLN A 183 -13.44 14.17 -5.31
C GLN A 183 -12.27 14.39 -6.26
N TYR A 184 -11.61 15.55 -6.22
CA TYR A 184 -10.35 15.78 -6.95
C TYR A 184 -9.21 14.86 -6.52
N LEU A 185 -9.34 14.17 -5.39
CA LEU A 185 -8.45 13.08 -4.99
C LEU A 185 -8.36 11.99 -6.08
N PHE A 186 -9.47 11.64 -6.72
CA PHE A 186 -9.51 10.62 -7.75
C PHE A 186 -8.65 10.95 -8.98
N PRO A 187 -8.80 12.11 -9.64
CA PRO A 187 -7.93 12.46 -10.77
C PRO A 187 -6.48 12.70 -10.36
N ILE A 188 -6.19 13.17 -9.14
CA ILE A 188 -4.82 13.30 -8.64
C ILE A 188 -4.15 11.91 -8.59
N PHE A 189 -4.82 10.92 -8.00
CA PHE A 189 -4.30 9.55 -7.92
C PHE A 189 -4.20 8.88 -9.30
N THR A 190 -5.16 9.14 -10.17
CA THR A 190 -5.11 8.70 -11.57
C THR A 190 -3.87 9.24 -12.28
N LEU A 191 -3.59 10.53 -12.17
CA LEU A 191 -2.43 11.16 -12.80
C LEU A 191 -1.11 10.59 -12.27
N LEU A 192 -0.97 10.44 -10.95
CA LEU A 192 0.22 9.85 -10.34
C LEU A 192 0.42 8.40 -10.79
N THR A 193 -0.65 7.64 -10.91
CA THR A 193 -0.59 6.24 -11.38
C THR A 193 -0.23 6.18 -12.86
N LEU A 194 -0.76 7.09 -13.70
CA LEU A 194 -0.38 7.20 -15.12
C LEU A 194 1.11 7.53 -15.29
N ILE A 195 1.64 8.46 -14.50
CA ILE A 195 3.07 8.81 -14.51
C ILE A 195 3.91 7.58 -14.11
N SER A 196 3.51 6.86 -13.06
CA SER A 196 4.18 5.64 -12.61
C SER A 196 4.18 4.56 -13.68
N MET A 197 3.01 4.33 -14.29
CA MET A 197 2.84 3.34 -15.36
C MET A 197 3.71 3.68 -16.58
N GLY A 198 3.66 4.92 -17.04
CA GLY A 198 4.47 5.40 -18.17
C GLY A 198 5.96 5.26 -17.88
N TRP A 199 6.42 5.65 -16.68
CA TRP A 199 7.81 5.50 -16.29
C TRP A 199 8.25 4.03 -16.28
N LEU A 200 7.45 3.14 -15.69
CA LEU A 200 7.75 1.72 -15.66
C LEU A 200 7.74 1.10 -17.07
N MET A 201 6.86 1.54 -17.97
CA MET A 201 6.83 1.06 -19.36
C MET A 201 8.13 1.34 -20.10
N LEU A 202 8.72 2.54 -19.92
CA LEU A 202 9.94 2.97 -20.61
C LEU A 202 11.21 2.23 -20.15
N VAL A 203 11.19 1.60 -19.00
CA VAL A 203 12.37 0.92 -18.43
C VAL A 203 12.35 -0.55 -18.81
N HIS A 204 13.46 -1.04 -19.38
CA HIS A 204 13.63 -2.46 -19.67
C HIS A 204 14.09 -3.21 -18.40
N ILE A 205 13.28 -4.14 -17.91
CA ILE A 205 13.60 -5.03 -16.81
C ILE A 205 13.69 -6.45 -17.36
N ARG A 206 14.85 -7.08 -17.20
CA ARG A 206 15.03 -8.50 -17.55
C ARG A 206 14.31 -9.33 -16.48
N GLU A 207 13.25 -10.00 -16.88
CA GLU A 207 12.60 -10.98 -16.05
C GLU A 207 13.25 -12.35 -16.27
N GLU A 208 13.44 -13.12 -15.22
CA GLU A 208 13.76 -14.54 -15.36
C GLU A 208 12.60 -15.20 -16.11
N SER A 209 12.94 -16.07 -17.07
CA SER A 209 11.92 -16.77 -17.85
C SER A 209 10.86 -17.34 -16.90
N PRO A 210 9.57 -17.19 -17.23
CA PRO A 210 8.53 -17.76 -16.40
C PRO A 210 8.87 -19.22 -16.13
N GLU A 211 9.18 -19.56 -14.88
CA GLU A 211 9.25 -20.97 -14.53
C GLU A 211 7.92 -21.57 -14.94
N GLN A 212 7.95 -22.64 -15.74
CA GLN A 212 6.78 -23.46 -16.00
C GLN A 212 6.40 -24.21 -14.70
N SER A 213 6.33 -23.44 -13.60
CA SER A 213 5.82 -23.98 -12.36
C SER A 213 4.34 -24.27 -12.58
N THR A 214 4.02 -25.53 -12.62
CA THR A 214 2.67 -26.09 -12.55
C THR A 214 2.05 -25.73 -11.20
N SER A 215 2.01 -24.44 -10.87
CA SER A 215 1.35 -23.94 -9.66
C SER A 215 -0.15 -24.15 -9.83
N SER A 216 -0.63 -25.33 -9.43
CA SER A 216 -2.05 -25.61 -9.36
C SER A 216 -2.61 -25.00 -8.07
N TRP A 217 -3.90 -24.68 -8.08
CA TRP A 217 -4.61 -24.24 -6.88
C TRP A 217 -4.41 -25.19 -5.70
N GLY A 218 -4.49 -26.51 -5.96
CA GLY A 218 -4.28 -27.54 -4.94
C GLY A 218 -2.88 -27.51 -4.32
N ALA A 219 -1.85 -27.31 -5.12
CA ALA A 219 -0.46 -27.17 -4.62
C ALA A 219 -0.32 -25.92 -3.75
N THR A 220 -0.88 -24.80 -4.15
CA THR A 220 -0.80 -23.54 -3.40
C THR A 220 -1.50 -23.63 -2.04
N PHE A 221 -2.72 -24.15 -2.00
CA PHE A 221 -3.41 -24.38 -0.73
C PHE A 221 -2.80 -25.51 0.09
N GLY A 222 -2.16 -26.49 -0.57
CA GLY A 222 -1.39 -27.54 0.09
C GLY A 222 -0.25 -27.02 0.96
N LEU A 223 0.32 -25.85 0.64
CA LEU A 223 1.36 -25.20 1.45
C LEU A 223 0.89 -24.82 2.85
N LEU A 224 -0.42 -24.55 3.04
CA LEU A 224 -0.98 -24.25 4.37
C LEU A 224 -0.98 -25.46 5.32
N LYS A 225 -0.68 -26.66 4.83
CA LYS A 225 -0.45 -27.84 5.69
C LYS A 225 0.88 -27.76 6.43
N ASP A 226 1.84 -27.00 5.91
CA ASP A 226 3.08 -26.71 6.63
C ASP A 226 2.79 -25.75 7.78
N ARG A 227 3.14 -26.15 9.01
CA ARG A 227 2.89 -25.38 10.23
C ARG A 227 3.58 -24.01 10.21
N THR A 228 4.76 -23.91 9.62
CA THR A 228 5.51 -22.66 9.56
C THR A 228 4.83 -21.68 8.62
N ILE A 229 4.41 -22.16 7.43
CA ILE A 229 3.69 -21.35 6.44
C ILE A 229 2.35 -20.89 7.00
N LEU A 230 1.62 -21.79 7.67
CA LEU A 230 0.33 -21.45 8.30
C LEU A 230 0.51 -20.36 9.38
N LEU A 231 1.52 -20.49 10.25
CA LEU A 231 1.77 -19.49 11.30
C LEU A 231 2.19 -18.14 10.74
N LEU A 232 3.01 -18.11 9.68
CA LEU A 232 3.38 -16.89 8.97
C LEU A 232 2.16 -16.24 8.29
N PHE A 233 1.30 -17.05 7.65
CA PHE A 233 0.05 -16.60 7.06
C PHE A 233 -0.86 -15.94 8.11
N LEU A 234 -1.11 -16.61 9.23
CA LEU A 234 -1.92 -16.05 10.32
C LEU A 234 -1.30 -14.79 10.91
N GLY A 235 0.03 -14.75 11.07
CA GLY A 235 0.73 -13.54 11.51
C GLY A 235 0.47 -12.34 10.60
N ILE A 236 0.52 -12.53 9.27
CA ILE A 236 0.21 -11.48 8.30
C ILE A 236 -1.26 -11.06 8.41
N VAL A 237 -2.19 -12.02 8.52
CA VAL A 237 -3.63 -11.73 8.67
C VAL A 237 -3.90 -10.84 9.88
N PHE A 238 -3.33 -11.15 11.03
CA PHE A 238 -3.52 -10.33 12.24
C PHE A 238 -2.89 -8.95 12.12
N VAL A 239 -1.67 -8.84 11.60
CA VAL A 239 -0.98 -7.55 11.43
C VAL A 239 -1.76 -6.65 10.47
N VAL A 240 -2.18 -7.19 9.32
CA VAL A 240 -2.98 -6.42 8.34
C VAL A 240 -4.35 -6.08 8.91
N GLY A 241 -4.98 -6.98 9.67
CA GLY A 241 -6.25 -6.72 10.32
C GLY A 241 -6.19 -5.52 11.28
N VAL A 242 -5.13 -5.42 12.09
CA VAL A 242 -4.90 -4.28 12.98
C VAL A 242 -4.63 -3.01 12.19
N ASP A 243 -3.79 -3.06 11.15
CA ASP A 243 -3.43 -1.94 10.29
C ASP A 243 -4.68 -1.31 9.62
N VAL A 244 -5.51 -2.16 9.00
CA VAL A 244 -6.76 -1.75 8.35
C VAL A 244 -7.78 -1.25 9.39
N GLY A 245 -7.89 -1.95 10.51
CA GLY A 245 -8.80 -1.58 11.59
C GLY A 245 -8.51 -0.18 12.12
N ILE A 246 -7.26 0.12 12.45
CA ILE A 246 -6.86 1.46 12.93
C ILE A 246 -7.12 2.51 11.86
N ASN A 247 -6.74 2.26 10.60
CA ASN A 247 -6.96 3.22 9.52
C ASN A 247 -8.45 3.56 9.30
N THR A 248 -9.34 2.58 9.46
CA THR A 248 -10.78 2.76 9.25
C THR A 248 -11.46 3.37 10.48
N VAL A 249 -11.06 2.96 11.68
CA VAL A 249 -11.73 3.37 12.92
C VAL A 249 -11.23 4.72 13.43
N ALA A 250 -9.95 5.09 13.22
CA ALA A 250 -9.40 6.33 13.76
C ALA A 250 -10.13 7.59 13.28
N PRO A 251 -10.42 7.82 11.98
CA PRO A 251 -11.20 8.96 11.54
C PRO A 251 -12.62 8.96 12.15
N LYS A 252 -13.26 7.80 12.19
CA LYS A 252 -14.60 7.64 12.75
C LYS A 252 -14.65 8.03 14.23
N LEU A 253 -13.68 7.57 15.01
CA LEU A 253 -13.58 7.90 16.43
C LEU A 253 -13.43 9.41 16.65
N LEU A 254 -12.60 10.09 15.84
CA LEU A 254 -12.41 11.53 15.92
C LEU A 254 -13.70 12.30 15.58
N ILE A 255 -14.48 11.85 14.60
CA ILE A 255 -15.77 12.45 14.24
C ILE A 255 -16.78 12.26 15.38
N GLU A 256 -16.99 11.01 15.82
CA GLU A 256 -18.08 10.67 16.74
C GLU A 256 -17.82 11.04 18.19
N ARG A 257 -16.56 10.96 18.65
CA ARG A 257 -16.20 11.19 20.06
C ARG A 257 -15.56 12.54 20.32
N CYS A 258 -14.87 13.10 19.34
CA CYS A 258 -14.12 14.35 19.52
C CYS A 258 -14.73 15.52 18.75
N GLY A 259 -15.79 15.30 17.95
CA GLY A 259 -16.49 16.37 17.23
C GLY A 259 -15.70 16.99 16.09
N PHE A 260 -14.70 16.26 15.56
CA PHE A 260 -13.95 16.72 14.38
C PHE A 260 -14.86 16.67 13.14
N ASP A 261 -14.66 17.63 12.23
CA ASP A 261 -15.21 17.53 10.89
C ASP A 261 -14.50 16.42 10.08
N VAL A 262 -15.09 16.00 8.95
CA VAL A 262 -14.54 14.90 8.13
C VAL A 262 -13.12 15.20 7.65
N THR A 263 -12.85 16.47 7.29
CA THR A 263 -11.53 16.90 6.82
C THR A 263 -10.48 16.82 7.94
N GLY A 264 -10.81 17.30 9.13
CA GLY A 264 -9.94 17.25 10.31
C GLY A 264 -9.71 15.84 10.83
N ALA A 265 -10.70 14.96 10.70
CA ALA A 265 -10.60 13.56 11.14
C ALA A 265 -9.52 12.74 10.42
N GLY A 266 -9.14 13.15 9.21
CA GLY A 266 -8.02 12.54 8.46
C GLY A 266 -6.68 12.62 9.19
N VAL A 267 -6.52 13.53 10.17
CA VAL A 267 -5.34 13.61 11.03
C VAL A 267 -5.11 12.31 11.80
N GLY A 268 -6.16 11.60 12.22
CA GLY A 268 -6.04 10.31 12.91
C GLY A 268 -5.28 9.26 12.11
N SER A 269 -5.70 9.04 10.86
CA SER A 269 -4.97 8.15 9.94
C SER A 269 -3.57 8.66 9.64
N SER A 270 -3.39 9.95 9.44
CA SER A 270 -2.08 10.53 9.14
C SER A 270 -1.08 10.36 10.29
N VAL A 271 -1.50 10.53 11.54
CA VAL A 271 -0.65 10.27 12.72
C VAL A 271 -0.26 8.80 12.78
N TYR A 272 -1.20 7.89 12.58
CA TYR A 272 -0.91 6.46 12.52
C TYR A 272 0.15 6.14 11.43
N PHE A 273 -0.05 6.62 10.21
CA PHE A 273 0.89 6.39 9.12
C PHE A 273 2.24 7.08 9.31
N ALA A 274 2.29 8.22 10.02
CA ALA A 274 3.56 8.85 10.39
C ALA A 274 4.39 7.93 11.30
N PHE A 275 3.79 7.40 12.37
CA PHE A 275 4.48 6.46 13.27
C PHE A 275 4.82 5.13 12.59
N ARG A 276 3.95 4.63 11.71
CA ARG A 276 4.23 3.46 10.87
C ARG A 276 5.46 3.69 9.98
N THR A 277 5.56 4.87 9.34
CA THR A 277 6.70 5.25 8.49
C THR A 277 7.99 5.33 9.32
N ILE A 278 7.95 6.00 10.48
CA ILE A 278 9.09 6.08 11.40
C ILE A 278 9.51 4.67 11.86
N GLY A 279 8.56 3.83 12.24
CA GLY A 279 8.82 2.45 12.66
C GLY A 279 9.44 1.60 11.55
N ALA A 280 8.96 1.71 10.31
CA ALA A 280 9.53 1.02 9.16
C ALA A 280 10.96 1.51 8.87
N PHE A 281 11.20 2.82 8.96
CA PHE A 281 12.52 3.42 8.76
C PHE A 281 13.52 2.94 9.83
N VAL A 282 13.16 3.06 11.11
CA VAL A 282 13.98 2.57 12.23
C VAL A 282 14.23 1.06 12.11
N GLY A 283 13.19 0.30 11.73
CA GLY A 283 13.29 -1.13 11.47
C GLY A 283 14.32 -1.49 10.41
N THR A 284 14.42 -0.69 9.34
CA THR A 284 15.42 -0.87 8.28
C THR A 284 16.85 -0.85 8.84
N PHE A 285 17.16 0.14 9.70
CA PHE A 285 18.49 0.25 10.32
C PHE A 285 18.75 -0.85 11.34
N LEU A 286 17.76 -1.18 12.16
CA LEU A 286 17.89 -2.21 13.18
C LEU A 286 18.09 -3.60 12.57
N LEU A 287 17.36 -3.93 11.51
CA LEU A 287 17.49 -5.20 10.78
C LEU A 287 18.84 -5.34 10.06
N ALA A 288 19.51 -4.25 9.71
CA ALA A 288 20.87 -4.30 9.20
C ALA A 288 21.91 -4.68 10.26
N ARG A 289 21.58 -4.55 11.57
CA ARG A 289 22.50 -4.76 12.69
C ARG A 289 22.11 -5.90 13.62
N VAL A 290 20.84 -6.27 13.65
CA VAL A 290 20.25 -7.26 14.56
C VAL A 290 19.61 -8.38 13.75
N SER A 291 19.71 -9.63 14.20
CA SER A 291 19.06 -10.75 13.53
C SER A 291 17.53 -10.55 13.48
N GLY A 292 16.91 -10.84 12.34
CA GLY A 292 15.47 -10.69 12.14
C GLY A 292 14.62 -11.39 13.22
N SER A 293 15.03 -12.59 13.68
CA SER A 293 14.32 -13.32 14.72
C SER A 293 14.34 -12.60 16.07
N LYS A 294 15.49 -11.99 16.46
CA LYS A 294 15.58 -11.22 17.70
C LYS A 294 14.76 -9.95 17.63
N TYR A 295 14.87 -9.22 16.52
CA TYR A 295 14.08 -8.02 16.25
C TYR A 295 12.57 -8.31 16.32
N PHE A 296 12.12 -9.38 15.66
CA PHE A 296 10.72 -9.79 15.65
C PHE A 296 10.17 -10.10 17.04
N ARG A 297 10.92 -10.86 17.87
CA ARG A 297 10.52 -11.16 19.26
C ARG A 297 10.35 -9.89 20.10
N VAL A 298 11.32 -8.96 20.02
CA VAL A 298 11.27 -7.70 20.77
C VAL A 298 10.05 -6.86 20.33
N ASN A 299 9.82 -6.74 19.02
CA ASN A 299 8.67 -5.98 18.52
C ASN A 299 7.32 -6.55 18.98
N ILE A 300 7.17 -7.88 18.97
CA ILE A 300 5.93 -8.52 19.47
C ILE A 300 5.72 -8.19 20.94
N LEU A 301 6.76 -8.31 21.77
CA LEU A 301 6.64 -7.99 23.22
C LEU A 301 6.28 -6.52 23.44
N VAL A 302 6.91 -5.60 22.69
CA VAL A 302 6.59 -4.17 22.75
C VAL A 302 5.16 -3.91 22.31
N ALA A 303 4.71 -4.55 21.20
CA ALA A 303 3.34 -4.40 20.70
C ALA A 303 2.31 -4.91 21.71
N ILE A 304 2.53 -6.08 22.34
CA ILE A 304 1.67 -6.61 23.40
C ILE A 304 1.60 -5.64 24.59
N ALA A 305 2.77 -5.15 25.04
CA ALA A 305 2.82 -4.19 26.15
C ALA A 305 2.05 -2.89 25.81
N ALA A 306 2.20 -2.37 24.60
CA ALA A 306 1.48 -1.17 24.15
C ALA A 306 -0.04 -1.36 24.00
N MET A 307 -0.52 -2.60 23.83
CA MET A 307 -1.96 -2.89 23.76
C MET A 307 -2.61 -3.07 25.15
N ILE A 308 -1.81 -3.22 26.20
CA ILE A 308 -2.31 -3.39 27.60
C ILE A 308 -2.46 -2.02 28.28
N VAL A 309 -1.72 -1.01 27.83
CA VAL A 309 -1.78 0.38 28.35
C VAL A 309 -2.89 1.16 27.66
#